data_1276185438fb71a437747ed626aacdff
#
_entry.id   1276185438fb71a437747ed626aacdff
#
_cell.length_a   1.000
_cell.length_b   1.000
_cell.length_c   1.000
_cell.angle_alpha   90.00
_cell.angle_beta   90.00
_cell.angle_gamma   90.00
#
_symmetry.space_group_name_H-M   'P 1'
#
loop_
_entity.id
_entity.type
_entity.pdbx_description
1 polymer ?
#
loop_
_entity_poly.entity_id
_entity_poly.type
_entity_poly.pdbx_seq_one_letter_code
_entity_poly.pdbx_strand_id
1 'polypeptide(L)'
;METESVWAYPRPPRLEKTKTLLVGEFGGILVETRDAFRVLETSHPPTYYLQAEDFRENALTAVSSSTFCEWKGEARYFDIQAPNGKIATRAAWDYPSPSNNFLKLQGFVAVYPSKVERCFVDGEEVSTQEGDFYGGWITSRIQGPCKGGPGTLGW
;
A
#
# COMPACT_ATOMS: atom_id res chain seq x y z
N MET A 1 -19.35 -12.55 -4.13
CA MET A 1 -18.47 -11.50 -3.60
C MET A 1 -18.69 -10.21 -4.35
N GLU A 2 -18.87 -9.15 -3.60
CA GLU A 2 -19.12 -7.86 -4.21
C GLU A 2 -17.83 -7.31 -4.84
N THR A 3 -18.01 -6.68 -6.01
CA THR A 3 -16.95 -5.91 -6.65
C THR A 3 -17.18 -4.43 -6.36
N GLU A 4 -16.11 -3.66 -6.43
CA GLU A 4 -16.20 -2.21 -6.32
C GLU A 4 -15.42 -1.54 -7.43
N SER A 5 -15.97 -0.43 -7.97
CA SER A 5 -15.33 0.32 -9.04
C SER A 5 -14.46 1.42 -8.44
N VAL A 6 -13.23 1.52 -8.93
CA VAL A 6 -12.34 2.60 -8.49
C VAL A 6 -12.89 3.99 -8.86
N TRP A 7 -13.76 4.05 -9.86
CA TRP A 7 -14.38 5.32 -10.26
C TRP A 7 -15.51 5.75 -9.34
N ALA A 8 -15.97 4.87 -8.44
CA ALA A 8 -16.92 5.22 -7.39
C ALA A 8 -16.23 5.74 -6.12
N TYR A 9 -14.91 5.68 -6.03
CA TYR A 9 -14.17 6.17 -4.87
C TYR A 9 -14.14 7.70 -4.86
N PRO A 10 -14.03 8.31 -3.67
CA PRO A 10 -14.10 9.77 -3.53
C PRO A 10 -12.79 10.49 -3.89
N ARG A 11 -12.91 11.77 -4.15
CA ARG A 11 -11.80 12.72 -4.23
C ARG A 11 -12.24 13.99 -3.50
N PRO A 12 -11.57 14.41 -2.42
CA PRO A 12 -10.28 13.88 -1.89
C PRO A 12 -10.39 12.45 -1.39
N PRO A 13 -9.24 11.74 -1.25
CA PRO A 13 -9.23 10.36 -0.81
C PRO A 13 -9.86 10.15 0.56
N ARG A 14 -10.46 8.96 0.75
CA ARG A 14 -11.06 8.58 2.03
C ARG A 14 -10.28 7.44 2.66
N LEU A 15 -10.16 7.51 3.99
CA LEU A 15 -9.55 6.45 4.80
C LEU A 15 -10.64 5.50 5.30
N GLU A 16 -10.43 4.20 5.16
CA GLU A 16 -11.37 3.17 5.59
C GLU A 16 -10.64 2.08 6.38
N LYS A 17 -11.12 1.83 7.60
CA LYS A 17 -10.61 0.71 8.41
C LYS A 17 -11.04 -0.61 7.79
N THR A 18 -10.14 -1.59 7.73
CA THR A 18 -10.48 -2.94 7.26
C THR A 18 -9.97 -3.98 8.23
N LYS A 19 -10.69 -5.11 8.30
CA LYS A 19 -10.28 -6.29 9.08
C LYS A 19 -9.99 -7.50 8.18
N THR A 20 -9.87 -7.25 6.90
CA THR A 20 -9.50 -8.24 5.90
C THR A 20 -8.10 -8.78 6.21
N LEU A 21 -7.88 -10.07 6.01
CA LEU A 21 -6.55 -10.65 6.19
C LEU A 21 -5.64 -10.21 5.05
N LEU A 22 -4.54 -9.56 5.41
CA LEU A 22 -3.54 -9.07 4.47
C LEU A 22 -2.21 -9.75 4.76
N VAL A 23 -1.56 -10.25 3.72
CA VAL A 23 -0.27 -10.94 3.83
C VAL A 23 0.67 -10.39 2.77
N GLY A 24 1.92 -10.11 3.18
CA GLY A 24 3.00 -9.81 2.26
C GLY A 24 4.13 -10.81 2.44
N GLU A 25 4.76 -11.22 1.33
CA GLU A 25 5.86 -12.19 1.36
C GLU A 25 7.11 -11.61 0.73
N PHE A 26 8.22 -11.75 1.45
CA PHE A 26 9.55 -11.39 0.96
C PHE A 26 10.58 -12.23 1.72
N GLY A 27 11.04 -13.34 1.11
CA GLY A 27 11.87 -14.32 1.80
C GLY A 27 11.12 -14.98 2.95
N GLY A 28 9.88 -15.39 2.71
CA GLY A 28 8.94 -15.84 3.72
C GLY A 28 7.94 -14.75 4.07
N ILE A 29 7.17 -14.93 5.12
CA ILE A 29 6.15 -13.95 5.53
C ILE A 29 6.83 -12.69 6.04
N LEU A 30 6.56 -11.57 5.36
CA LEU A 30 7.01 -10.24 5.77
C LEU A 30 6.05 -9.62 6.79
N VAL A 31 4.75 -9.74 6.50
CA VAL A 31 3.70 -9.14 7.31
C VAL A 31 2.43 -9.98 7.15
N GLU A 32 1.70 -10.14 8.24
CA GLU A 32 0.38 -10.75 8.24
C GLU A 32 -0.45 -10.01 9.26
N THR A 33 -1.59 -9.43 8.84
CA THR A 33 -2.38 -8.59 9.72
C THR A 33 -3.85 -8.57 9.33
N ARG A 34 -4.72 -8.37 10.32
CA ARG A 34 -6.13 -8.00 10.12
C ARG A 34 -6.40 -6.59 10.64
N ASP A 35 -5.33 -5.83 10.93
CA ASP A 35 -5.43 -4.46 11.44
C ASP A 35 -4.78 -3.51 10.44
N ALA A 36 -5.62 -2.93 9.57
CA ALA A 36 -5.13 -2.11 8.46
C ALA A 36 -6.15 -1.05 8.09
N PHE A 37 -5.69 -0.10 7.29
CA PHE A 37 -6.53 0.89 6.63
C PHE A 37 -6.39 0.78 5.12
N ARG A 38 -7.47 1.10 4.40
CA ARG A 38 -7.44 1.32 2.95
C ARG A 38 -7.57 2.81 2.67
N VAL A 39 -6.80 3.32 1.74
CA VAL A 39 -7.02 4.65 1.18
C VAL A 39 -7.73 4.47 -0.15
N LEU A 40 -8.90 5.09 -0.28
CA LEU A 40 -9.76 4.99 -1.46
C LEU A 40 -9.80 6.33 -2.17
N GLU A 41 -9.30 6.34 -3.39
CA GLU A 41 -9.26 7.55 -4.23
C GLU A 41 -9.73 7.21 -5.63
N THR A 42 -10.53 8.12 -6.22
CA THR A 42 -11.04 7.95 -7.59
C THR A 42 -9.95 7.52 -8.55
N SER A 43 -10.21 6.52 -9.37
CA SER A 43 -9.35 5.96 -10.41
C SER A 43 -8.16 5.14 -9.92
N HIS A 44 -7.97 5.00 -8.61
CA HIS A 44 -6.86 4.23 -8.02
C HIS A 44 -7.40 2.95 -7.38
N PRO A 45 -6.70 1.81 -7.51
CA PRO A 45 -7.02 0.66 -6.66
C PRO A 45 -6.69 1.00 -5.21
N PRO A 46 -7.29 0.26 -4.23
CA PRO A 46 -7.02 0.56 -2.83
C PRO A 46 -5.55 0.44 -2.50
N THR A 47 -5.02 1.38 -1.72
CA THR A 47 -3.71 1.27 -1.11
C THR A 47 -3.92 0.85 0.33
N TYR A 48 -3.29 -0.23 0.75
CA TYR A 48 -3.41 -0.75 2.11
C TYR A 48 -2.25 -0.25 2.97
N TYR A 49 -2.59 0.14 4.20
CA TYR A 49 -1.62 0.55 5.22
C TYR A 49 -1.75 -0.44 6.37
N LEU A 50 -0.68 -1.19 6.63
CA LEU A 50 -0.67 -2.33 7.53
C LEU A 50 0.01 -1.94 8.84
N GLN A 51 -0.45 -2.51 9.96
CA GLN A 51 0.10 -2.23 11.27
C GLN A 51 1.62 -2.47 11.28
N ALA A 52 2.41 -1.45 11.63
CA ALA A 52 3.87 -1.53 11.59
C ALA A 52 4.41 -2.67 12.47
N GLU A 53 3.79 -2.90 13.63
CA GLU A 53 4.22 -3.95 14.56
C GLU A 53 4.04 -5.37 14.02
N ASP A 54 3.19 -5.55 12.99
CA ASP A 54 2.92 -6.86 12.41
C ASP A 54 3.92 -7.25 11.32
N PHE A 55 4.86 -6.35 11.02
CA PHE A 55 5.96 -6.67 10.10
C PHE A 55 7.03 -7.48 10.84
N ARG A 56 7.69 -8.37 10.09
CA ARG A 56 8.81 -9.16 10.62
C ARG A 56 9.84 -8.22 11.24
N GLU A 57 10.36 -8.59 12.42
CA GLU A 57 11.35 -7.80 13.14
C GLU A 57 12.57 -7.50 12.26
N ASN A 58 13.04 -6.25 12.29
CA ASN A 58 14.20 -5.76 11.55
C ASN A 58 14.05 -5.82 10.02
N ALA A 59 12.82 -6.01 9.50
CA ALA A 59 12.61 -6.05 8.06
C ALA A 59 12.64 -4.67 7.41
N LEU A 60 12.26 -3.62 8.13
CA LEU A 60 12.12 -2.27 7.57
C LEU A 60 13.28 -1.39 7.99
N THR A 61 13.96 -0.76 7.01
CA THR A 61 15.03 0.19 7.25
C THR A 61 14.72 1.50 6.55
N ALA A 62 14.59 2.59 7.31
CA ALA A 62 14.28 3.90 6.76
C ALA A 62 15.42 4.40 5.87
N VAL A 63 15.06 5.00 4.73
CA VAL A 63 16.01 5.60 3.81
C VAL A 63 15.88 7.12 3.85
N SER A 64 16.87 7.84 3.29
CA SER A 64 16.95 9.29 3.41
C SER A 64 16.04 10.07 2.45
N SER A 65 15.41 9.39 1.47
CA SER A 65 14.55 10.08 0.50
C SER A 65 13.10 10.12 0.98
N SER A 66 12.39 11.17 0.56
CA SER A 66 10.98 11.35 0.88
C SER A 66 10.24 11.98 -0.29
N THR A 67 8.91 11.91 -0.28
CA THR A 67 8.03 12.62 -1.21
C THR A 67 6.90 13.27 -0.44
N PHE A 68 6.22 14.23 -1.06
CA PHE A 68 5.09 14.93 -0.43
C PHE A 68 3.80 14.58 -1.16
N CYS A 69 2.77 14.21 -0.38
CA CYS A 69 1.41 14.01 -0.88
C CYS A 69 0.53 15.15 -0.36
N GLU A 70 -0.15 15.86 -1.27
CA GLU A 70 -0.99 17.00 -0.85
C GLU A 70 -2.12 16.59 0.09
N TRP A 71 -2.57 15.34 0.04
CA TRP A 71 -3.66 14.85 0.90
C TRP A 71 -3.15 14.32 2.24
N LYS A 72 -2.00 13.61 2.25
CA LYS A 72 -1.57 12.81 3.39
C LYS A 72 -0.33 13.36 4.11
N GLY A 73 0.46 14.20 3.44
CA GLY A 73 1.68 14.77 4.02
C GLY A 73 2.95 14.18 3.44
N GLU A 74 4.05 14.28 4.18
CA GLU A 74 5.34 13.78 3.72
C GLU A 74 5.46 12.29 3.94
N ALA A 75 5.80 11.55 2.88
CA ALA A 75 6.02 10.10 2.94
C ALA A 75 7.50 9.81 3.22
N ARG A 76 7.74 8.88 4.12
CA ARG A 76 9.06 8.32 4.39
C ARG A 76 9.14 6.94 3.78
N TYR A 77 10.27 6.58 3.17
CA TYR A 77 10.44 5.29 2.50
C TYR A 77 11.32 4.35 3.29
N PHE A 78 11.09 3.04 3.07
CA PHE A 78 11.87 1.98 3.70
C PHE A 78 12.38 1.00 2.66
N ASP A 79 13.61 0.51 2.86
CA ASP A 79 14.05 -0.72 2.24
C ASP A 79 13.50 -1.90 3.05
N ILE A 80 13.22 -3.01 2.38
CA ILE A 80 12.78 -4.24 3.04
C ILE A 80 13.88 -5.27 2.93
N GLN A 81 14.27 -5.88 4.06
CA GLN A 81 15.30 -6.90 4.10
C GLN A 81 14.70 -8.26 4.41
N ALA A 82 15.05 -9.27 3.59
CA ALA A 82 14.70 -10.66 3.84
C ALA A 82 15.73 -11.32 4.77
N PRO A 83 15.39 -12.44 5.45
CA PRO A 83 16.31 -13.12 6.32
C PRO A 83 17.60 -13.61 5.62
N ASN A 84 17.52 -13.89 4.31
CA ASN A 84 18.66 -14.30 3.50
C ASN A 84 19.56 -13.15 3.04
N GLY A 85 19.27 -11.92 3.47
CA GLY A 85 20.01 -10.73 3.09
C GLY A 85 19.55 -10.04 1.82
N LYS A 86 18.58 -10.59 1.11
CA LYS A 86 18.02 -9.94 -0.08
C LYS A 86 17.32 -8.65 0.34
N ILE A 87 17.48 -7.58 -0.45
CA ILE A 87 16.93 -6.26 -0.15
C ILE A 87 16.06 -5.78 -1.31
N ALA A 88 14.83 -5.32 -0.97
CA ALA A 88 13.96 -4.59 -1.87
C ALA A 88 14.07 -3.12 -1.53
N THR A 89 14.62 -2.32 -2.45
CA THR A 89 14.89 -0.90 -2.18
C THR A 89 13.62 -0.07 -2.32
N ARG A 90 13.37 0.82 -1.36
CA ARG A 90 12.22 1.73 -1.34
C ARG A 90 10.90 0.99 -1.62
N ALA A 91 10.73 -0.14 -0.97
CA ALA A 91 9.62 -1.04 -1.23
C ALA A 91 8.43 -0.81 -0.31
N ALA A 92 8.58 0.05 0.70
CA ALA A 92 7.52 0.39 1.64
C ALA A 92 7.59 1.87 1.98
N TRP A 93 6.50 2.41 2.50
CA TRP A 93 6.47 3.81 2.94
C TRP A 93 5.45 3.99 4.06
N ASP A 94 5.62 5.10 4.81
CA ASP A 94 4.64 5.55 5.79
C ASP A 94 4.54 7.07 5.79
N TYR A 95 3.62 7.57 6.59
CA TYR A 95 3.46 9.01 6.82
C TYR A 95 3.69 9.25 8.31
N PRO A 96 4.93 9.60 8.73
CA PRO A 96 5.24 9.76 10.15
C PRO A 96 4.46 10.90 10.81
N SER A 97 4.08 11.92 10.02
CA SER A 97 3.27 13.05 10.49
C SER A 97 2.14 13.30 9.49
N PRO A 98 1.10 12.43 9.46
CA PRO A 98 0.04 12.57 8.47
C PRO A 98 -0.76 13.84 8.68
N SER A 99 -1.36 14.35 7.57
CA SER A 99 -2.29 15.48 7.67
C SER A 99 -3.54 15.10 8.47
N ASN A 100 -4.32 16.12 8.90
CA ASN A 100 -5.43 15.92 9.83
C ASN A 100 -6.41 14.82 9.44
N ASN A 101 -6.78 14.73 8.16
CA ASN A 101 -7.75 13.73 7.70
C ASN A 101 -7.17 12.32 7.64
N PHE A 102 -5.86 12.16 7.82
CA PHE A 102 -5.16 10.88 7.73
C PHE A 102 -4.33 10.56 8.96
N LEU A 103 -4.60 11.22 10.09
CA LEU A 103 -3.86 11.01 11.33
C LEU A 103 -3.81 9.55 11.77
N LYS A 104 -4.85 8.78 11.47
CA LYS A 104 -4.92 7.36 11.85
C LYS A 104 -3.90 6.50 11.10
N LEU A 105 -3.30 7.01 10.03
CA LEU A 105 -2.24 6.29 9.31
C LEU A 105 -0.91 6.27 10.07
N GLN A 106 -0.74 7.09 11.10
CA GLN A 106 0.48 7.07 11.91
C GLN A 106 0.68 5.68 12.51
N GLY A 107 1.86 5.09 12.31
CA GLY A 107 2.14 3.74 12.77
C GLY A 107 1.73 2.63 11.80
N PHE A 108 1.25 2.98 10.60
CA PHE A 108 0.88 2.03 9.57
C PHE A 108 1.78 2.20 8.35
N VAL A 109 2.12 1.09 7.71
CA VAL A 109 3.09 1.04 6.61
C VAL A 109 2.44 0.43 5.38
N ALA A 110 2.66 1.07 4.23
CA ALA A 110 2.22 0.56 2.94
C ALA A 110 3.39 -0.14 2.23
N VAL A 111 3.08 -1.14 1.42
CA VAL A 111 4.08 -1.92 0.69
C VAL A 111 3.74 -1.90 -0.79
N TYR A 112 4.75 -1.70 -1.64
CA TYR A 112 4.60 -1.86 -3.09
C TYR A 112 4.55 -3.35 -3.44
N PRO A 113 3.39 -3.86 -3.91
CA PRO A 113 3.33 -5.29 -4.27
C PRO A 113 4.32 -5.66 -5.38
N SER A 114 4.66 -4.70 -6.25
CA SER A 114 5.61 -4.93 -7.34
C SER A 114 7.06 -5.10 -6.89
N LYS A 115 7.37 -4.75 -5.65
CA LYS A 115 8.76 -4.76 -5.14
C LYS A 115 9.02 -5.86 -4.13
N VAL A 116 8.00 -6.59 -3.72
CA VAL A 116 8.12 -7.78 -2.88
C VAL A 116 7.71 -9.01 -3.69
N GLU A 117 7.77 -10.18 -3.10
CA GLU A 117 7.51 -11.41 -3.85
C GLU A 117 6.01 -11.57 -4.15
N ARG A 118 5.17 -11.44 -3.14
CA ARG A 118 3.72 -11.58 -3.30
C ARG A 118 3.00 -10.87 -2.17
N CYS A 119 1.79 -10.39 -2.48
CA CYS A 119 0.85 -9.89 -1.49
C CYS A 119 -0.50 -10.57 -1.70
N PHE A 120 -1.28 -10.72 -0.62
CA PHE A 120 -2.57 -11.40 -0.67
C PHE A 120 -3.61 -10.60 0.11
N VAL A 121 -4.84 -10.58 -0.41
CA VAL A 121 -6.02 -10.06 0.27
C VAL A 121 -7.00 -11.22 0.43
N ASP A 122 -7.28 -11.63 1.65
CA ASP A 122 -8.13 -12.79 1.97
C ASP A 122 -7.75 -14.04 1.17
N GLY A 123 -6.44 -14.28 1.01
CA GLY A 123 -5.94 -15.45 0.30
C GLY A 123 -5.84 -15.29 -1.21
N GLU A 124 -6.34 -14.20 -1.77
CA GLU A 124 -6.19 -13.94 -3.21
C GLU A 124 -4.92 -13.15 -3.49
N GLU A 125 -4.11 -13.64 -4.41
CA GLU A 125 -2.88 -12.93 -4.79
C GLU A 125 -3.19 -11.62 -5.52
N VAL A 126 -2.49 -10.55 -5.10
CA VAL A 126 -2.68 -9.20 -5.60
C VAL A 126 -1.93 -9.03 -6.93
N SER A 127 -2.59 -8.35 -7.90
CA SER A 127 -1.95 -7.82 -9.09
C SER A 127 -1.51 -6.37 -8.82
N THR A 128 -0.42 -5.96 -9.49
CA THR A 128 0.14 -4.62 -9.26
C THR A 128 -0.54 -3.58 -10.15
N GLN A 129 -0.64 -2.35 -9.65
CA GLN A 129 -1.06 -1.20 -10.43
C GLN A 129 0.03 -0.85 -11.44
N GLU A 130 -0.36 -0.50 -12.68
CA GLU A 130 0.61 -0.02 -13.67
C GLU A 130 1.30 1.25 -13.18
N GLY A 131 2.59 1.39 -13.49
CA GLY A 131 3.43 2.44 -12.95
C GLY A 131 3.95 2.07 -11.56
N ASP A 132 5.14 2.54 -11.21
CA ASP A 132 5.81 2.14 -9.97
C ASP A 132 5.56 3.09 -8.81
N PHE A 133 4.69 4.10 -8.98
CA PHE A 133 4.57 5.18 -8.00
C PHE A 133 3.46 4.94 -6.96
N TYR A 134 2.31 4.39 -7.38
CA TYR A 134 1.11 4.46 -6.55
C TYR A 134 0.95 3.30 -5.55
N GLY A 135 1.39 2.10 -5.89
CA GLY A 135 1.38 0.97 -4.97
C GLY A 135 0.01 0.42 -4.61
N GLY A 136 -0.99 0.60 -5.47
CA GLY A 136 -2.33 0.05 -5.23
C GLY A 136 -2.37 -1.46 -5.37
N TRP A 137 -3.29 -2.10 -4.64
CA TRP A 137 -3.45 -3.55 -4.60
C TRP A 137 -4.70 -3.94 -5.38
N ILE A 138 -4.54 -4.66 -6.48
CA ILE A 138 -5.63 -5.07 -7.36
C ILE A 138 -5.97 -6.53 -7.13
N THR A 139 -7.24 -6.80 -6.84
CA THR A 139 -7.79 -8.16 -6.76
C THR A 139 -8.97 -8.27 -7.69
N SER A 140 -9.57 -9.47 -7.77
CA SER A 140 -10.75 -9.69 -8.61
C SER A 140 -11.96 -8.85 -8.20
N ARG A 141 -11.96 -8.31 -6.98
CA ARG A 141 -13.04 -7.44 -6.49
C ARG A 141 -12.94 -5.99 -6.96
N ILE A 142 -11.81 -5.62 -7.55
CA ILE A 142 -11.54 -4.23 -7.93
C ILE A 142 -11.76 -4.08 -9.43
N GLN A 143 -12.66 -3.18 -9.80
CA GLN A 143 -12.95 -2.87 -11.20
C GLN A 143 -12.27 -1.57 -11.60
N GLY A 144 -11.47 -1.65 -12.67
CA GLY A 144 -10.82 -0.50 -13.28
C GLY A 144 -11.68 0.17 -14.35
N PRO A 145 -11.04 0.86 -15.29
CA PRO A 145 -9.58 0.96 -15.43
C PRO A 145 -8.94 1.82 -14.36
N CYS A 146 -7.70 1.45 -13.98
CA CYS A 146 -6.97 2.14 -12.91
C CYS A 146 -5.92 3.06 -13.50
N LYS A 147 -5.65 4.17 -12.78
CA LYS A 147 -4.57 5.09 -13.12
C LYS A 147 -3.22 4.35 -13.06
N GLY A 148 -2.26 4.79 -13.90
CA GLY A 148 -0.88 4.29 -13.90
C GLY A 148 -0.39 3.89 -15.28
N GLY A 149 -1.28 3.52 -16.20
CA GLY A 149 -0.92 3.18 -17.56
C GLY A 149 -0.80 4.41 -18.46
N PRO A 150 -0.43 4.21 -19.74
CA PRO A 150 -0.35 5.31 -20.70
C PRO A 150 -1.67 6.05 -20.83
N GLY A 151 -1.61 7.38 -20.91
CA GLY A 151 -2.78 8.23 -21.10
C GLY A 151 -3.61 8.48 -19.84
N THR A 152 -3.15 8.07 -18.67
CA THR A 152 -3.92 8.19 -17.43
C THR A 152 -3.48 9.33 -16.51
N LEU A 153 -2.51 10.13 -16.93
CA LEU A 153 -1.89 11.13 -16.06
C LEU A 153 -2.90 12.11 -15.46
N GLY A 154 -3.95 12.45 -16.19
CA GLY A 154 -4.99 13.38 -15.74
C GLY A 154 -6.14 12.74 -14.96
N TRP A 155 -6.09 11.48 -14.70
CA TRP A 155 -7.19 10.76 -14.01
C TRP A 155 -7.26 11.13 -12.51
#